data_bf558fd22954b6d68873159e68aec266
#
_entry.id   bf558fd22954b6d68873159e68aec266
#
_cell.length_a   1.000
_cell.length_b   1.000
_cell.length_c   1.000
_cell.angle_alpha   90.00
_cell.angle_beta   90.00
_cell.angle_gamma   90.00
#
_symmetry.space_group_name_H-M   'P 1'
#
loop_
_entity.id
_entity.type
_entity.pdbx_description
1 polymer ?
#
loop_
_entity_poly.entity_id
_entity_poly.type
_entity_poly.pdbx_seq_one_letter_code
_entity_poly.pdbx_strand_id
1 'polypeptide(L)'
;MHSNKGLGALNTLIRGLQAVLGLAGWLGAALILGLHLRSDLEPFLSMILAFGLVIAAVVVHEGGHYLGARLNAMPVLLMRVAAVEVQVQRRGWQARWSPQLKGRRLGGLVMAASNPQRPLRRQMLWMVVMGPLLNLLVGLACLGLGWSTQGLVSAVALAFAAINLSMALANLLPTLSGHASDGVVLIAWWLHRDDQRDELAQARLLALMVAGVPCEQLPAADIALLAQGPMPQPLMAIDYRLGALLNQGDWQAAGQLEQELEALLQTHAQSLTGMSTLITLLRIELGFVRACLQQDASCLWDDWMNRDLEWFAPWLRPRCEALRAFLQGDRQQGEAHLQRALQAAENSVVRSQYPSEAILAQYLRALPVASCGPA
;
A
#
# COMPACT_ATOMS: atom_id res chain seq x y z
N MET A 1 -1.81 -36.77 2.34
CA MET A 1 -2.99 -36.13 2.97
C MET A 1 -2.91 -35.92 4.50
N HIS A 2 -2.03 -36.58 5.25
CA HIS A 2 -1.94 -36.41 6.73
C HIS A 2 -1.13 -35.16 7.18
N SER A 3 -0.19 -34.68 6.38
CA SER A 3 0.66 -33.52 6.74
C SER A 3 -0.09 -32.18 6.86
N ASN A 4 -1.16 -31.96 6.06
CA ASN A 4 -1.90 -30.68 6.07
C ASN A 4 -2.79 -30.47 7.31
N LYS A 5 -3.27 -31.55 7.96
CA LYS A 5 -4.12 -31.43 9.16
C LYS A 5 -3.32 -30.98 10.39
N GLY A 6 -2.08 -31.48 10.55
CA GLY A 6 -1.21 -31.07 11.65
C GLY A 6 -0.79 -29.60 11.60
N LEU A 7 -0.43 -29.12 10.41
CA LEU A 7 -0.07 -27.71 10.19
C LEU A 7 -1.27 -26.77 10.46
N GLY A 8 -2.49 -27.16 10.06
CA GLY A 8 -3.71 -26.41 10.35
C GLY A 8 -4.00 -26.29 11.85
N ALA A 9 -3.86 -27.40 12.60
CA ALA A 9 -4.07 -27.43 14.04
C ALA A 9 -3.02 -26.56 14.79
N LEU A 10 -1.74 -26.65 14.40
CA LEU A 10 -0.67 -25.82 14.95
C LEU A 10 -0.93 -24.31 14.71
N ASN A 11 -1.28 -23.94 13.48
CA ASN A 11 -1.61 -22.54 13.16
C ASN A 11 -2.81 -22.04 13.99
N THR A 12 -3.82 -22.87 14.23
CA THR A 12 -4.98 -22.51 15.07
C THR A 12 -4.56 -22.31 16.52
N LEU A 13 -3.70 -23.16 17.06
CA LEU A 13 -3.16 -23.05 18.41
C LEU A 13 -2.36 -21.74 18.59
N ILE A 14 -1.46 -21.43 17.66
CA ILE A 14 -0.62 -20.24 17.72
C ILE A 14 -1.50 -18.97 17.60
N ARG A 15 -2.54 -18.99 16.75
CA ARG A 15 -3.54 -17.91 16.66
C ARG A 15 -4.29 -17.71 17.98
N GLY A 16 -4.66 -18.81 18.65
CA GLY A 16 -5.25 -18.75 19.98
C GLY A 16 -4.31 -18.08 20.99
N LEU A 17 -3.04 -18.45 20.98
CA LEU A 17 -2.03 -17.83 21.84
C LEU A 17 -1.83 -16.33 21.53
N GLN A 18 -1.80 -15.95 20.24
CA GLN A 18 -1.76 -14.54 19.85
C GLN A 18 -2.95 -13.74 20.41
N ALA A 19 -4.15 -14.29 20.28
CA ALA A 19 -5.37 -13.65 20.78
C ALA A 19 -5.34 -13.50 22.31
N VAL A 20 -4.86 -14.54 23.01
CA VAL A 20 -4.70 -14.51 24.48
C VAL A 20 -3.69 -13.46 24.89
N LEU A 21 -2.53 -13.36 24.24
CA LEU A 21 -1.53 -12.32 24.52
C LEU A 21 -2.09 -10.91 24.29
N GLY A 22 -2.77 -10.68 23.17
CA GLY A 22 -3.39 -9.38 22.87
C GLY A 22 -4.46 -9.00 23.91
N LEU A 23 -5.32 -9.94 24.27
CA LEU A 23 -6.35 -9.74 25.29
C LEU A 23 -5.74 -9.52 26.68
N ALA A 24 -4.75 -10.30 27.07
CA ALA A 24 -4.05 -10.17 28.36
C ALA A 24 -3.35 -8.81 28.48
N GLY A 25 -2.70 -8.33 27.40
CA GLY A 25 -2.09 -7.00 27.37
C GLY A 25 -3.11 -5.90 27.57
N TRP A 26 -4.25 -5.94 26.86
CA TRP A 26 -5.30 -4.95 26.97
C TRP A 26 -6.02 -4.99 28.33
N LEU A 27 -6.41 -6.18 28.83
CA LEU A 27 -7.07 -6.32 30.13
C LEU A 27 -6.10 -5.95 31.27
N GLY A 28 -4.83 -6.34 31.18
CA GLY A 28 -3.81 -5.95 32.15
C GLY A 28 -3.64 -4.44 32.22
N ALA A 29 -3.61 -3.76 31.06
CA ALA A 29 -3.55 -2.31 31.00
C ALA A 29 -4.81 -1.66 31.60
N ALA A 30 -6.01 -2.17 31.26
CA ALA A 30 -7.26 -1.67 31.81
C ALA A 30 -7.31 -1.83 33.36
N LEU A 31 -6.85 -2.97 33.87
CA LEU A 31 -6.76 -3.23 35.29
C LEU A 31 -5.77 -2.27 35.99
N ILE A 32 -4.58 -2.09 35.43
CA ILE A 32 -3.57 -1.16 36.00
C ILE A 32 -4.13 0.27 36.06
N LEU A 33 -4.78 0.73 34.98
CA LEU A 33 -5.41 2.05 34.93
C LEU A 33 -6.57 2.14 35.94
N GLY A 34 -7.43 1.13 36.02
CA GLY A 34 -8.57 1.07 36.94
C GLY A 34 -8.17 1.19 38.40
N LEU A 35 -7.11 0.55 38.81
CA LEU A 35 -6.60 0.65 40.21
C LEU A 35 -6.17 2.08 40.58
N HIS A 36 -5.97 2.99 39.63
CA HIS A 36 -5.52 4.36 39.84
C HIS A 36 -6.61 5.43 39.69
N LEU A 37 -7.67 5.18 38.89
CA LEU A 37 -8.68 6.19 38.57
C LEU A 37 -9.68 6.46 39.70
N ARG A 38 -10.00 5.49 40.55
CA ARG A 38 -10.83 5.58 41.76
C ARG A 38 -12.11 6.44 41.62
N SER A 39 -12.90 6.23 40.56
CA SER A 39 -14.16 6.92 40.30
C SER A 39 -15.25 5.93 39.92
N ASP A 40 -16.52 6.31 40.00
CA ASP A 40 -17.65 5.45 39.61
C ASP A 40 -17.64 5.06 38.11
N LEU A 41 -16.94 5.86 37.27
CA LEU A 41 -16.72 5.59 35.86
C LEU A 41 -15.43 4.81 35.58
N GLU A 42 -14.71 4.43 36.62
CA GLU A 42 -13.38 3.80 36.58
C GLU A 42 -13.28 2.62 35.60
N PRO A 43 -14.15 1.59 35.65
CA PRO A 43 -14.00 0.44 34.75
C PRO A 43 -14.16 0.81 33.28
N PHE A 44 -15.12 1.66 32.97
CA PHE A 44 -15.41 2.07 31.59
C PHE A 44 -14.32 2.98 31.04
N LEU A 45 -13.88 3.98 31.83
CA LEU A 45 -12.84 4.93 31.45
C LEU A 45 -11.48 4.21 31.28
N SER A 46 -11.14 3.27 32.16
CA SER A 46 -9.90 2.49 32.07
C SER A 46 -9.87 1.63 30.80
N MET A 47 -10.99 1.03 30.41
CA MET A 47 -11.09 0.26 29.16
C MET A 47 -10.90 1.13 27.93
N ILE A 48 -11.51 2.33 27.89
CA ILE A 48 -11.35 3.29 26.78
C ILE A 48 -9.90 3.77 26.69
N LEU A 49 -9.29 4.14 27.82
CA LEU A 49 -7.89 4.56 27.85
C LEU A 49 -6.96 3.43 27.42
N ALA A 50 -7.17 2.21 27.91
CA ALA A 50 -6.40 1.04 27.47
C ALA A 50 -6.55 0.80 25.95
N PHE A 51 -7.75 0.98 25.39
CA PHE A 51 -7.96 0.88 23.95
C PHE A 51 -7.20 1.98 23.18
N GLY A 52 -7.19 3.21 23.69
CA GLY A 52 -6.37 4.30 23.14
C GLY A 52 -4.86 3.96 23.15
N LEU A 53 -4.37 3.34 24.26
CA LEU A 53 -2.98 2.87 24.35
C LEU A 53 -2.69 1.71 23.36
N VAL A 54 -3.65 0.84 23.04
CA VAL A 54 -3.49 -0.16 21.97
C VAL A 54 -3.25 0.50 20.61
N ILE A 55 -4.04 1.53 20.28
CA ILE A 55 -3.83 2.28 19.03
C ILE A 55 -2.44 2.93 19.02
N ALA A 56 -2.03 3.53 20.13
CA ALA A 56 -0.69 4.11 20.25
C ALA A 56 0.42 3.04 20.10
N ALA A 57 0.23 1.84 20.64
CA ALA A 57 1.18 0.74 20.47
C ALA A 57 1.24 0.22 19.02
N VAL A 58 0.13 0.26 18.27
CA VAL A 58 0.14 -0.01 16.82
C VAL A 58 0.93 1.07 16.09
N VAL A 59 0.79 2.36 16.47
CA VAL A 59 1.61 3.44 15.88
C VAL A 59 3.11 3.20 16.15
N VAL A 60 3.48 2.78 17.35
CA VAL A 60 4.87 2.41 17.69
C VAL A 60 5.33 1.26 16.79
N HIS A 61 4.52 0.22 16.63
CA HIS A 61 4.83 -0.95 15.82
C HIS A 61 5.09 -0.57 14.36
N GLU A 62 4.15 0.13 13.72
CA GLU A 62 4.30 0.58 12.33
C GLU A 62 5.44 1.59 12.19
N GLY A 63 5.65 2.43 13.21
CA GLY A 63 6.82 3.30 13.31
C GLY A 63 8.14 2.52 13.28
N GLY A 64 8.16 1.33 13.89
CA GLY A 64 9.30 0.40 13.80
C GLY A 64 9.55 -0.06 12.36
N HIS A 65 8.53 -0.55 11.66
CA HIS A 65 8.65 -0.94 10.25
C HIS A 65 9.09 0.23 9.37
N TYR A 66 8.52 1.41 9.58
CA TYR A 66 8.93 2.64 8.89
C TYR A 66 10.41 2.95 9.14
N LEU A 67 10.86 2.89 10.39
CA LEU A 67 12.27 3.14 10.73
C LEU A 67 13.18 2.10 10.10
N GLY A 68 12.81 0.82 10.14
CA GLY A 68 13.52 -0.29 9.49
C GLY A 68 13.67 -0.09 7.99
N ALA A 69 12.60 0.35 7.31
CA ALA A 69 12.62 0.70 5.90
C ALA A 69 13.57 1.88 5.63
N ARG A 70 13.47 2.97 6.40
CA ARG A 70 14.30 4.16 6.23
C ARG A 70 15.79 3.90 6.46
N LEU A 71 16.15 3.12 7.48
CA LEU A 71 17.55 2.72 7.75
C LEU A 71 18.16 1.90 6.62
N ASN A 72 17.32 1.19 5.86
CA ASN A 72 17.76 0.43 4.69
C ASN A 72 17.59 1.20 3.36
N ALA A 73 17.28 2.51 3.42
CA ALA A 73 17.04 3.36 2.26
C ALA A 73 15.92 2.82 1.34
N MET A 74 14.93 2.13 1.92
CA MET A 74 13.72 1.70 1.23
C MET A 74 12.74 2.89 1.15
N PRO A 75 12.28 3.27 -0.04
CA PRO A 75 11.23 4.26 -0.18
C PRO A 75 9.90 3.74 0.40
N VAL A 76 9.38 4.45 1.39
CA VAL A 76 8.05 4.14 1.95
C VAL A 76 7.00 4.79 1.06
N LEU A 77 6.00 4.01 0.64
CA LEU A 77 4.92 4.42 -0.26
C LEU A 77 3.67 4.82 0.53
N LEU A 78 3.30 3.96 1.47
CA LEU A 78 2.06 4.07 2.22
C LEU A 78 2.27 3.56 3.66
N MET A 79 1.68 4.26 4.61
CA MET A 79 1.52 3.81 5.98
C MET A 79 0.03 3.83 6.34
N ARG A 80 -0.39 2.88 7.15
CA ARG A 80 -1.75 2.86 7.69
C ARG A 80 -1.73 2.43 9.15
N VAL A 81 -2.53 3.11 9.94
CA VAL A 81 -2.87 2.70 11.31
C VAL A 81 -4.38 2.83 11.49
N ALA A 82 -5.04 1.73 11.78
CA ALA A 82 -6.50 1.64 11.86
C ALA A 82 -7.17 2.20 10.58
N ALA A 83 -7.95 3.28 10.70
CA ALA A 83 -8.64 3.93 9.59
C ALA A 83 -7.86 5.10 8.95
N VAL A 84 -6.67 5.43 9.45
CA VAL A 84 -5.85 6.51 8.90
C VAL A 84 -4.85 5.94 7.92
N GLU A 85 -4.88 6.40 6.67
CA GLU A 85 -3.87 6.12 5.65
C GLU A 85 -3.02 7.36 5.42
N VAL A 86 -1.71 7.17 5.36
CA VAL A 86 -0.72 8.22 5.09
C VAL A 86 0.09 7.80 3.88
N GLN A 87 -0.05 8.52 2.79
CA GLN A 87 0.76 8.35 1.59
C GLN A 87 2.00 9.24 1.69
N VAL A 88 3.16 8.63 1.51
CA VAL A 88 4.43 9.37 1.42
C VAL A 88 4.56 9.92 0.01
N GLN A 89 4.88 11.19 -0.10
CA GLN A 89 5.14 11.88 -1.36
C GLN A 89 6.56 12.41 -1.39
N ARG A 90 7.06 12.82 -2.54
CA ARG A 90 8.40 13.43 -2.64
C ARG A 90 8.49 14.72 -1.83
N ARG A 91 7.41 15.50 -1.81
CA ARG A 91 7.31 16.78 -1.08
C ARG A 91 6.20 16.70 -0.04
N GLY A 92 6.47 15.96 1.04
CA GLY A 92 5.55 15.88 2.17
C GLY A 92 4.77 14.59 2.29
N TRP A 93 3.71 14.63 3.04
CA TRP A 93 2.83 13.51 3.34
C TRP A 93 1.39 13.94 3.13
N GLN A 94 0.58 13.02 2.63
CA GLN A 94 -0.86 13.20 2.58
C GLN A 94 -1.52 12.16 3.45
N ALA A 95 -2.54 12.56 4.22
CA ALA A 95 -3.29 11.66 5.08
C ALA A 95 -4.77 11.68 4.69
N ARG A 96 -5.42 10.51 4.76
CA ARG A 96 -6.87 10.40 4.59
C ARG A 96 -7.48 9.51 5.65
N TRP A 97 -8.74 9.78 5.97
CA TRP A 97 -9.58 8.90 6.75
C TRP A 97 -10.26 7.89 5.83
N SER A 98 -9.99 6.60 6.00
CA SER A 98 -10.53 5.50 5.17
C SER A 98 -11.14 4.42 6.06
N PRO A 99 -12.36 4.65 6.61
CA PRO A 99 -13.02 3.72 7.52
C PRO A 99 -13.64 2.51 6.81
N GLN A 100 -13.76 2.54 5.48
CA GLN A 100 -14.49 1.52 4.68
C GLN A 100 -13.72 0.22 4.52
N LEU A 101 -13.17 -0.28 5.60
CA LEU A 101 -12.35 -1.47 5.56
C LEU A 101 -13.16 -2.67 6.03
N LYS A 102 -14.19 -3.09 5.26
CA LYS A 102 -14.89 -4.35 5.51
C LYS A 102 -13.87 -5.47 5.69
N GLY A 103 -13.80 -6.03 6.91
CA GLY A 103 -12.90 -7.13 7.25
C GLY A 103 -11.47 -6.75 7.67
N ARG A 104 -11.09 -5.48 7.73
CA ARG A 104 -9.79 -5.05 8.25
C ARG A 104 -9.83 -4.92 9.77
N ARG A 105 -8.91 -5.63 10.43
CA ARG A 105 -8.74 -5.58 11.87
C ARG A 105 -8.09 -4.24 12.27
N LEU A 106 -8.18 -3.91 13.56
CA LEU A 106 -7.41 -2.83 14.20
C LEU A 106 -5.90 -3.15 14.11
N GLY A 107 -5.32 -2.94 12.95
CA GLY A 107 -3.92 -3.20 12.66
C GLY A 107 -3.32 -2.05 11.87
N GLY A 108 -2.05 -2.20 11.54
CA GLY A 108 -1.33 -1.28 10.70
C GLY A 108 -0.75 -1.97 9.45
N LEU A 109 -0.11 -1.17 8.63
CA LEU A 109 0.62 -1.59 7.45
C LEU A 109 1.63 -0.52 7.07
N VAL A 110 2.87 -0.92 6.81
CA VAL A 110 3.85 -0.11 6.10
C VAL A 110 4.17 -0.78 4.77
N MET A 111 3.92 -0.08 3.67
CA MET A 111 4.30 -0.51 2.34
C MET A 111 5.52 0.26 1.90
N ALA A 112 6.60 -0.44 1.59
CA ALA A 112 7.84 0.12 1.10
C ALA A 112 8.33 -0.65 -0.13
N ALA A 113 8.93 0.04 -1.07
CA ALA A 113 9.67 -0.58 -2.16
C ALA A 113 11.09 -0.91 -1.70
N SER A 114 11.66 -2.00 -2.20
CA SER A 114 13.07 -2.29 -1.93
C SER A 114 13.98 -1.33 -2.67
N ASN A 115 15.18 -1.13 -2.13
CA ASN A 115 16.26 -0.44 -2.83
C ASN A 115 17.01 -1.45 -3.72
N PRO A 116 16.98 -1.30 -5.06
CA PRO A 116 17.62 -2.28 -5.95
C PRO A 116 19.15 -2.35 -5.82
N GLN A 117 19.77 -1.38 -5.15
CA GLN A 117 21.23 -1.35 -4.91
C GLN A 117 21.65 -2.16 -3.68
N ARG A 118 20.71 -2.76 -2.94
CA ARG A 118 20.98 -3.51 -1.70
C ARG A 118 20.31 -4.89 -1.75
N PRO A 119 20.89 -5.90 -1.08
CA PRO A 119 20.26 -7.23 -1.00
C PRO A 119 18.86 -7.16 -0.41
N LEU A 120 17.85 -7.64 -1.15
CA LEU A 120 16.43 -7.56 -0.78
C LEU A 120 16.17 -8.27 0.56
N ARG A 121 16.73 -9.47 0.74
CA ARG A 121 16.61 -10.25 1.98
C ARG A 121 16.99 -9.43 3.23
N ARG A 122 18.14 -8.75 3.19
CA ARG A 122 18.62 -7.94 4.32
C ARG A 122 17.66 -6.79 4.62
N GLN A 123 17.17 -6.11 3.60
CA GLN A 123 16.22 -5.02 3.74
C GLN A 123 14.93 -5.48 4.41
N MET A 124 14.36 -6.59 3.92
CA MET A 124 13.12 -7.14 4.45
C MET A 124 13.26 -7.65 5.89
N LEU A 125 14.36 -8.34 6.21
CA LEU A 125 14.61 -8.77 7.60
C LEU A 125 14.66 -7.59 8.57
N TRP A 126 15.39 -6.52 8.22
CA TRP A 126 15.45 -5.33 9.07
C TRP A 126 14.12 -4.60 9.16
N MET A 127 13.43 -4.44 8.04
CA MET A 127 12.13 -3.78 8.03
C MET A 127 11.13 -4.53 8.94
N VAL A 128 11.07 -5.85 8.82
CA VAL A 128 10.08 -6.66 9.54
C VAL A 128 10.44 -6.78 11.03
N VAL A 129 11.71 -6.98 11.39
CA VAL A 129 12.09 -7.12 12.81
C VAL A 129 11.92 -5.84 13.61
N MET A 130 12.04 -4.68 12.95
CA MET A 130 11.99 -3.38 13.64
C MET A 130 10.61 -3.06 14.24
N GLY A 131 9.51 -3.59 13.72
CA GLY A 131 8.18 -3.44 14.31
C GLY A 131 8.11 -4.03 15.72
N PRO A 132 8.25 -5.34 15.88
CA PRO A 132 8.28 -5.98 17.21
C PRO A 132 9.42 -5.47 18.10
N LEU A 133 10.58 -5.17 17.54
CA LEU A 133 11.72 -4.65 18.31
C LEU A 133 11.41 -3.28 18.92
N LEU A 134 10.79 -2.38 18.19
CA LEU A 134 10.43 -1.06 18.74
C LEU A 134 9.37 -1.18 19.83
N ASN A 135 8.36 -2.06 19.67
CA ASN A 135 7.41 -2.35 20.74
C ASN A 135 8.14 -2.91 21.98
N LEU A 136 9.09 -3.83 21.81
CA LEU A 136 9.88 -4.38 22.93
C LEU A 136 10.65 -3.28 23.65
N LEU A 137 11.39 -2.44 22.93
CA LEU A 137 12.18 -1.35 23.51
C LEU A 137 11.33 -0.32 24.24
N VAL A 138 10.21 0.12 23.63
CA VAL A 138 9.27 1.04 24.26
C VAL A 138 8.62 0.39 25.49
N GLY A 139 8.23 -0.88 25.38
CA GLY A 139 7.67 -1.63 26.49
C GLY A 139 8.62 -1.70 27.69
N LEU A 140 9.90 -2.03 27.46
CA LEU A 140 10.92 -2.07 28.52
C LEU A 140 11.21 -0.68 29.12
N ALA A 141 11.30 0.36 28.29
CA ALA A 141 11.49 1.74 28.76
C ALA A 141 10.31 2.20 29.61
N CYS A 142 9.07 1.94 29.18
CA CYS A 142 7.88 2.28 29.96
C CYS A 142 7.77 1.45 31.22
N LEU A 143 8.21 0.19 31.23
CA LEU A 143 8.27 -0.63 32.45
C LEU A 143 9.23 -0.02 33.46
N GLY A 144 10.44 0.38 33.04
CA GLY A 144 11.41 1.07 33.89
C GLY A 144 10.89 2.41 34.45
N LEU A 145 10.23 3.21 33.58
CA LEU A 145 9.60 4.47 33.98
C LEU A 145 8.48 4.22 35.00
N GLY A 146 7.63 3.24 34.79
CA GLY A 146 6.53 2.92 35.70
C GLY A 146 6.99 2.45 37.08
N TRP A 147 8.12 1.76 37.16
CA TRP A 147 8.72 1.37 38.46
C TRP A 147 9.42 2.51 39.15
N SER A 148 9.95 3.49 38.43
CA SER A 148 10.68 4.64 39.02
C SER A 148 9.78 5.82 39.37
N THR A 149 8.50 5.81 38.98
CA THR A 149 7.54 6.90 39.23
C THR A 149 6.35 6.42 40.05
N GLN A 150 5.45 7.34 40.42
CA GLN A 150 4.24 7.04 41.18
C GLN A 150 3.01 7.72 40.57
N GLY A 151 1.82 7.32 41.01
CA GLY A 151 0.55 7.91 40.61
C GLY A 151 0.20 7.63 39.13
N LEU A 152 -0.45 8.58 38.47
CA LEU A 152 -0.99 8.39 37.11
C LEU A 152 0.12 8.13 36.06
N VAL A 153 1.29 8.74 36.21
CA VAL A 153 2.43 8.54 35.30
C VAL A 153 2.89 7.08 35.33
N SER A 154 3.04 6.52 36.55
CA SER A 154 3.38 5.10 36.76
C SER A 154 2.32 4.20 36.10
N ALA A 155 1.03 4.46 36.39
CA ALA A 155 -0.07 3.65 35.86
C ALA A 155 -0.11 3.63 34.35
N VAL A 156 -0.03 4.80 33.68
CA VAL A 156 -0.02 4.91 32.22
C VAL A 156 1.21 4.23 31.65
N ALA A 157 2.38 4.43 32.23
CA ALA A 157 3.62 3.80 31.76
C ALA A 157 3.55 2.27 31.88
N LEU A 158 3.10 1.71 33.00
CA LEU A 158 2.95 0.27 33.19
C LEU A 158 1.88 -0.33 32.27
N ALA A 159 0.75 0.36 32.08
CA ALA A 159 -0.30 -0.06 31.15
C ALA A 159 0.22 -0.09 29.71
N PHE A 160 0.96 0.93 29.29
CA PHE A 160 1.55 0.99 27.96
C PHE A 160 2.67 -0.04 27.77
N ALA A 161 3.46 -0.31 28.83
CA ALA A 161 4.44 -1.39 28.84
C ALA A 161 3.78 -2.76 28.60
N ALA A 162 2.70 -3.08 29.34
CA ALA A 162 1.97 -4.35 29.20
C ALA A 162 1.48 -4.56 27.77
N ILE A 163 0.91 -3.54 27.12
CA ILE A 163 0.42 -3.61 25.73
C ILE A 163 1.59 -3.80 24.76
N ASN A 164 2.64 -2.99 24.86
CA ASN A 164 3.77 -3.06 23.91
C ASN A 164 4.52 -4.40 24.03
N LEU A 165 4.76 -4.91 25.23
CA LEU A 165 5.42 -6.21 25.42
C LEU A 165 4.55 -7.37 24.89
N SER A 166 3.24 -7.34 25.18
CA SER A 166 2.31 -8.33 24.63
C SER A 166 2.25 -8.28 23.11
N MET A 167 2.24 -7.07 22.50
CA MET A 167 2.22 -6.89 21.05
C MET A 167 3.52 -7.38 20.41
N ALA A 168 4.67 -7.09 21.00
CA ALA A 168 5.96 -7.57 20.52
C ALA A 168 5.99 -9.11 20.46
N LEU A 169 5.56 -9.78 21.53
CA LEU A 169 5.50 -11.24 21.58
C LEU A 169 4.47 -11.82 20.60
N ALA A 170 3.26 -11.23 20.54
CA ALA A 170 2.19 -11.71 19.67
C ALA A 170 2.59 -11.63 18.19
N ASN A 171 3.26 -10.55 17.74
CA ASN A 171 3.66 -10.39 16.34
C ASN A 171 4.84 -11.29 15.94
N LEU A 172 5.68 -11.70 16.88
CA LEU A 172 6.76 -12.66 16.63
C LEU A 172 6.26 -14.11 16.52
N LEU A 173 5.04 -14.41 17.00
CA LEU A 173 4.45 -15.74 16.82
C LEU A 173 4.10 -15.99 15.34
N PRO A 174 4.57 -17.12 14.74
CA PRO A 174 4.40 -17.38 13.31
C PRO A 174 2.97 -17.84 12.99
N THR A 175 2.11 -16.94 12.49
CA THR A 175 0.74 -17.26 12.09
C THR A 175 0.42 -16.83 10.67
N LEU A 176 -0.34 -17.69 9.98
CA LEU A 176 -0.94 -17.45 8.67
C LEU A 176 -2.45 -17.27 8.86
N SER A 177 -2.93 -16.05 9.01
CA SER A 177 -4.36 -15.78 9.20
C SER A 177 -4.81 -14.55 8.43
N GLY A 178 -5.08 -14.73 7.15
CA GLY A 178 -5.46 -13.64 6.24
C GLY A 178 -4.32 -12.67 5.93
N HIS A 179 -3.48 -12.37 6.92
CA HIS A 179 -2.19 -11.68 6.76
C HIS A 179 -1.12 -12.49 7.52
N ALA A 180 0.07 -12.61 6.95
CA ALA A 180 1.20 -13.21 7.63
C ALA A 180 1.64 -12.31 8.79
N SER A 181 1.89 -12.89 9.98
CA SER A 181 2.53 -12.17 11.09
C SER A 181 3.99 -11.87 10.77
N ASP A 182 4.59 -10.89 11.47
CA ASP A 182 6.02 -10.59 11.32
C ASP A 182 6.88 -11.83 11.56
N GLY A 183 6.50 -12.67 12.52
CA GLY A 183 7.21 -13.92 12.81
C GLY A 183 7.26 -14.87 11.61
N VAL A 184 6.16 -15.05 10.88
CA VAL A 184 6.15 -15.86 9.64
C VAL A 184 7.02 -15.21 8.56
N VAL A 185 6.89 -13.90 8.37
CA VAL A 185 7.66 -13.18 7.36
C VAL A 185 9.16 -13.24 7.67
N LEU A 186 9.55 -13.08 8.94
CA LEU A 186 10.94 -13.23 9.38
C LEU A 186 11.48 -14.63 9.10
N ILE A 187 10.73 -15.69 9.45
CA ILE A 187 11.13 -17.07 9.18
C ILE A 187 11.26 -17.29 7.67
N ALA A 188 10.30 -16.81 6.87
CA ALA A 188 10.35 -16.96 5.42
C ALA A 188 11.61 -16.30 4.84
N TRP A 189 11.92 -15.07 5.22
CA TRP A 189 13.13 -14.37 4.77
C TRP A 189 14.43 -14.95 5.34
N TRP A 190 14.38 -15.56 6.52
CA TRP A 190 15.54 -16.25 7.09
C TRP A 190 15.88 -17.52 6.33
N LEU A 191 14.88 -18.32 5.99
CA LEU A 191 15.05 -19.60 5.31
C LEU A 191 15.36 -19.43 3.81
N HIS A 192 14.71 -18.49 3.15
CA HIS A 192 14.88 -18.28 1.70
C HIS A 192 15.97 -17.23 1.44
N ARG A 193 17.04 -17.66 0.77
CA ARG A 193 18.23 -16.81 0.55
C ARG A 193 18.34 -16.26 -0.87
N ASP A 194 17.56 -16.77 -1.80
CA ASP A 194 17.57 -16.35 -3.18
C ASP A 194 16.66 -15.13 -3.40
N ASP A 195 17.25 -14.00 -3.77
CA ASP A 195 16.55 -12.75 -4.09
C ASP A 195 15.98 -12.76 -5.53
N GLN A 196 16.31 -13.77 -6.36
CA GLN A 196 15.85 -13.90 -7.75
C GLN A 196 14.62 -14.80 -7.90
N ARG A 197 14.02 -15.26 -6.81
CA ARG A 197 12.81 -16.11 -6.85
C ARG A 197 11.68 -15.45 -7.63
N ASP A 198 10.92 -16.29 -8.34
CA ASP A 198 9.81 -15.84 -9.20
C ASP A 198 8.74 -15.08 -8.43
N GLU A 199 8.45 -15.47 -7.18
CA GLU A 199 7.48 -14.81 -6.31
C GLU A 199 7.86 -13.36 -5.98
N LEU A 200 9.13 -12.97 -6.17
CA LEU A 200 9.64 -11.62 -5.92
C LEU A 200 9.62 -10.71 -7.16
N ALA A 201 9.16 -11.20 -8.31
CA ALA A 201 9.10 -10.43 -9.55
C ALA A 201 8.38 -9.09 -9.37
N GLN A 202 7.22 -9.09 -8.71
CA GLN A 202 6.48 -7.87 -8.39
C GLN A 202 7.29 -6.88 -7.54
N ALA A 203 7.99 -7.37 -6.52
CA ALA A 203 8.79 -6.52 -5.65
C ALA A 203 9.99 -5.90 -6.40
N ARG A 204 10.62 -6.66 -7.31
CA ARG A 204 11.70 -6.16 -8.17
C ARG A 204 11.20 -5.10 -9.14
N LEU A 205 10.09 -5.33 -9.84
CA LEU A 205 9.50 -4.35 -10.76
C LEU A 205 9.12 -3.05 -10.06
N LEU A 206 8.43 -3.14 -8.91
CA LEU A 206 8.10 -1.97 -8.10
C LEU A 206 9.36 -1.19 -7.66
N ALA A 207 10.40 -1.90 -7.23
CA ALA A 207 11.66 -1.28 -6.83
C ALA A 207 12.32 -0.50 -7.97
N LEU A 208 12.31 -1.05 -9.18
CA LEU A 208 12.84 -0.40 -10.38
C LEU A 208 12.02 0.86 -10.74
N MET A 209 10.69 0.77 -10.73
CA MET A 209 9.84 1.94 -11.00
C MET A 209 10.03 3.06 -9.98
N VAL A 210 10.11 2.72 -8.70
CA VAL A 210 10.38 3.68 -7.63
C VAL A 210 11.79 4.28 -7.76
N ALA A 211 12.76 3.51 -8.27
CA ALA A 211 14.10 4.02 -8.59
C ALA A 211 14.11 4.94 -9.83
N GLY A 212 13.05 4.93 -10.65
CA GLY A 212 12.90 5.79 -11.83
C GLY A 212 13.13 5.07 -13.16
N VAL A 213 13.20 3.73 -13.16
CA VAL A 213 13.26 2.96 -14.41
C VAL A 213 11.90 3.02 -15.09
N PRO A 214 11.79 3.50 -16.33
CA PRO A 214 10.54 3.61 -17.05
C PRO A 214 10.01 2.23 -17.46
N CYS A 215 8.68 2.13 -17.70
CA CYS A 215 8.00 0.85 -17.92
C CYS A 215 8.58 0.04 -19.08
N GLU A 216 9.00 0.69 -20.18
CA GLU A 216 9.57 0.04 -21.36
C GLU A 216 10.97 -0.56 -21.14
N GLN A 217 11.63 -0.23 -20.03
CA GLN A 217 12.94 -0.76 -19.64
C GLN A 217 12.84 -1.81 -18.53
N LEU A 218 11.65 -2.12 -18.07
CA LEU A 218 11.45 -3.15 -17.05
C LEU A 218 11.77 -4.55 -17.62
N PRO A 219 12.30 -5.48 -16.79
CA PRO A 219 12.61 -6.83 -17.22
C PRO A 219 11.37 -7.58 -17.74
N ALA A 220 11.35 -7.90 -19.03
CA ALA A 220 10.24 -8.61 -19.66
C ALA A 220 9.97 -9.99 -19.01
N ALA A 221 11.02 -10.65 -18.52
CA ALA A 221 10.90 -11.93 -17.81
C ALA A 221 10.06 -11.78 -16.52
N ASP A 222 10.29 -10.74 -15.72
CA ASP A 222 9.52 -10.49 -14.50
C ASP A 222 8.05 -10.15 -14.81
N ILE A 223 7.79 -9.39 -15.89
CA ILE A 223 6.43 -9.09 -16.34
C ILE A 223 5.72 -10.38 -16.80
N ALA A 224 6.42 -11.27 -17.51
CA ALA A 224 5.89 -12.56 -17.94
C ALA A 224 5.57 -13.48 -16.75
N LEU A 225 6.39 -13.47 -15.70
CA LEU A 225 6.11 -14.19 -14.46
C LEU A 225 4.83 -13.68 -13.78
N LEU A 226 4.63 -12.35 -13.74
CA LEU A 226 3.40 -11.79 -13.20
C LEU A 226 2.17 -12.18 -14.02
N ALA A 227 2.27 -12.19 -15.34
CA ALA A 227 1.16 -12.57 -16.21
C ALA A 227 0.66 -14.01 -15.98
N GLN A 228 1.53 -14.90 -15.51
CA GLN A 228 1.22 -16.29 -15.20
C GLN A 228 0.94 -16.55 -13.71
N GLY A 229 1.09 -15.52 -12.87
CA GLY A 229 0.93 -15.62 -11.43
C GLY A 229 -0.54 -15.62 -10.96
N PRO A 230 -0.77 -15.76 -9.65
CA PRO A 230 -2.10 -15.65 -9.08
C PRO A 230 -2.61 -14.20 -9.11
N MET A 231 -3.93 -14.03 -9.11
CA MET A 231 -4.54 -12.68 -8.98
C MET A 231 -4.05 -11.97 -7.71
N PRO A 232 -3.69 -10.68 -7.75
CA PRO A 232 -3.87 -9.70 -8.84
C PRO A 232 -2.68 -9.57 -9.83
N GLN A 233 -1.67 -10.43 -9.79
CA GLN A 233 -0.43 -10.27 -10.56
C GLN A 233 -0.67 -10.11 -12.08
N PRO A 234 -1.58 -10.88 -12.74
CA PRO A 234 -1.87 -10.66 -14.16
C PRO A 234 -2.41 -9.26 -14.49
N LEU A 235 -3.22 -8.65 -13.60
CA LEU A 235 -3.67 -7.26 -13.78
C LEU A 235 -2.50 -6.27 -13.72
N MET A 236 -1.54 -6.51 -12.82
CA MET A 236 -0.33 -5.69 -12.74
C MET A 236 0.58 -5.87 -13.96
N ALA A 237 0.64 -7.06 -14.54
CA ALA A 237 1.37 -7.30 -15.78
C ALA A 237 0.76 -6.50 -16.95
N ILE A 238 -0.58 -6.40 -17.01
CA ILE A 238 -1.27 -5.54 -17.99
C ILE A 238 -0.89 -4.07 -17.76
N ASP A 239 -0.90 -3.60 -16.50
CA ASP A 239 -0.54 -2.22 -16.13
C ASP A 239 0.89 -1.85 -16.59
N TYR A 240 1.87 -2.69 -16.31
CA TYR A 240 3.26 -2.47 -16.73
C TYR A 240 3.42 -2.48 -18.26
N ARG A 241 2.74 -3.39 -18.96
CA ARG A 241 2.75 -3.47 -20.42
C ARG A 241 2.08 -2.26 -21.06
N LEU A 242 0.94 -1.83 -20.50
CA LEU A 242 0.23 -0.64 -20.94
C LEU A 242 1.12 0.60 -20.81
N GLY A 243 1.75 0.81 -19.65
CA GLY A 243 2.69 1.91 -19.44
C GLY A 243 3.88 1.87 -20.43
N ALA A 244 4.43 0.68 -20.73
CA ALA A 244 5.51 0.52 -21.69
C ALA A 244 5.09 0.90 -23.11
N LEU A 245 3.93 0.42 -23.57
CA LEU A 245 3.39 0.72 -24.90
C LEU A 245 3.06 2.21 -25.07
N LEU A 246 2.49 2.82 -24.04
CA LEU A 246 2.21 4.26 -24.03
C LEU A 246 3.50 5.10 -24.11
N ASN A 247 4.54 4.72 -23.37
CA ASN A 247 5.83 5.40 -23.42
C ASN A 247 6.51 5.27 -24.80
N GLN A 248 6.30 4.14 -25.50
CA GLN A 248 6.79 3.88 -26.84
C GLN A 248 5.94 4.54 -27.95
N GLY A 249 4.76 5.06 -27.60
CA GLY A 249 3.81 5.62 -28.56
C GLY A 249 3.05 4.57 -29.37
N ASP A 250 3.05 3.30 -28.96
CA ASP A 250 2.30 2.23 -29.62
C ASP A 250 0.86 2.15 -29.10
N TRP A 251 0.06 3.13 -29.50
CA TRP A 251 -1.33 3.27 -29.09
C TRP A 251 -2.23 2.12 -29.56
N GLN A 252 -1.91 1.55 -30.73
CA GLN A 252 -2.67 0.44 -31.30
C GLN A 252 -2.51 -0.83 -30.45
N ALA A 253 -1.27 -1.20 -30.12
CA ALA A 253 -1.01 -2.34 -29.25
C ALA A 253 -1.54 -2.10 -27.83
N ALA A 254 -1.46 -0.86 -27.31
CA ALA A 254 -2.05 -0.50 -26.03
C ALA A 254 -3.57 -0.73 -26.00
N GLY A 255 -4.29 -0.37 -27.08
CA GLY A 255 -5.73 -0.60 -27.20
C GLY A 255 -6.11 -2.09 -27.21
N GLN A 256 -5.25 -2.97 -27.74
CA GLN A 256 -5.51 -4.42 -27.76
C GLN A 256 -5.53 -5.05 -26.36
N LEU A 257 -4.86 -4.43 -25.36
CA LEU A 257 -4.88 -4.89 -23.98
C LEU A 257 -6.28 -4.86 -23.35
N GLU A 258 -7.23 -4.11 -23.89
CA GLU A 258 -8.61 -4.08 -23.40
C GLU A 258 -9.28 -5.46 -23.53
N GLN A 259 -9.06 -6.15 -24.64
CA GLN A 259 -9.60 -7.50 -24.83
C GLN A 259 -8.98 -8.50 -23.85
N GLU A 260 -7.67 -8.39 -23.61
CA GLU A 260 -6.96 -9.24 -22.63
C GLU A 260 -7.49 -8.99 -21.21
N LEU A 261 -7.69 -7.71 -20.83
CA LEU A 261 -8.26 -7.35 -19.53
C LEU A 261 -9.65 -7.94 -19.35
N GLU A 262 -10.57 -7.77 -20.30
CA GLU A 262 -11.94 -8.27 -20.16
C GLU A 262 -11.98 -9.81 -20.13
N ALA A 263 -11.17 -10.51 -20.92
CA ALA A 263 -11.04 -11.96 -20.86
C ALA A 263 -10.54 -12.43 -19.48
N LEU A 264 -9.54 -11.73 -18.91
CA LEU A 264 -9.00 -12.03 -17.60
C LEU A 264 -10.06 -11.82 -16.49
N LEU A 265 -10.81 -10.73 -16.57
CA LEU A 265 -11.88 -10.43 -15.61
C LEU A 265 -13.02 -11.45 -15.65
N GLN A 266 -13.40 -11.91 -16.85
CA GLN A 266 -14.40 -12.97 -17.02
C GLN A 266 -13.91 -14.30 -16.43
N THR A 267 -12.67 -14.68 -16.73
CA THR A 267 -12.08 -15.95 -16.25
C THR A 267 -11.97 -15.98 -14.72
N HIS A 268 -11.69 -14.85 -14.08
CA HIS A 268 -11.42 -14.77 -12.65
C HIS A 268 -12.51 -14.04 -11.85
N ALA A 269 -13.74 -13.97 -12.35
CA ALA A 269 -14.83 -13.18 -11.76
C ALA A 269 -15.05 -13.41 -10.23
N GLN A 270 -14.81 -14.62 -9.73
CA GLN A 270 -14.93 -14.96 -8.32
C GLN A 270 -13.77 -14.45 -7.44
N SER A 271 -12.63 -14.14 -8.04
CA SER A 271 -11.39 -13.76 -7.34
C SER A 271 -11.12 -12.26 -7.32
N LEU A 272 -12.02 -11.43 -7.85
CA LEU A 272 -11.83 -9.99 -8.04
C LEU A 272 -12.07 -9.14 -6.78
N THR A 273 -12.48 -9.77 -5.67
CA THR A 273 -12.77 -9.07 -4.41
C THR A 273 -11.53 -8.31 -3.92
N GLY A 274 -11.68 -7.01 -3.68
CA GLY A 274 -10.61 -6.13 -3.21
C GLY A 274 -9.69 -5.57 -4.31
N MET A 275 -9.95 -5.87 -5.59
CA MET A 275 -9.15 -5.39 -6.74
C MET A 275 -9.84 -4.26 -7.52
N SER A 276 -10.97 -3.77 -7.04
CA SER A 276 -11.79 -2.77 -7.74
C SER A 276 -11.00 -1.53 -8.17
N THR A 277 -10.13 -1.01 -7.31
CA THR A 277 -9.33 0.19 -7.62
C THR A 277 -8.35 -0.06 -8.78
N LEU A 278 -7.67 -1.20 -8.81
CA LEU A 278 -6.75 -1.55 -9.89
C LEU A 278 -7.50 -1.79 -11.21
N ILE A 279 -8.63 -2.50 -11.15
CA ILE A 279 -9.47 -2.73 -12.33
C ILE A 279 -10.00 -1.40 -12.90
N THR A 280 -10.47 -0.51 -12.03
CA THR A 280 -10.93 0.82 -12.43
C THR A 280 -9.81 1.65 -13.05
N LEU A 281 -8.59 1.61 -12.45
CA LEU A 281 -7.41 2.25 -13.01
C LEU A 281 -7.16 1.79 -14.46
N LEU A 282 -7.06 0.48 -14.68
CA LEU A 282 -6.80 -0.10 -15.98
C LEU A 282 -7.89 0.28 -17.01
N ARG A 283 -9.16 0.24 -16.61
CA ARG A 283 -10.26 0.62 -17.50
C ARG A 283 -10.23 2.08 -17.93
N ILE A 284 -9.87 2.99 -17.01
CA ILE A 284 -9.75 4.41 -17.31
C ILE A 284 -8.52 4.67 -18.20
N GLU A 285 -7.39 4.01 -17.92
CA GLU A 285 -6.21 4.10 -18.77
C GLU A 285 -6.51 3.60 -20.20
N LEU A 286 -7.20 2.48 -20.35
CA LEU A 286 -7.62 1.96 -21.66
C LEU A 286 -8.69 2.84 -22.33
N GLY A 287 -9.60 3.43 -21.55
CA GLY A 287 -10.53 4.44 -22.03
C GLY A 287 -9.81 5.69 -22.57
N PHE A 288 -8.75 6.13 -21.87
CA PHE A 288 -7.88 7.22 -22.33
C PHE A 288 -7.18 6.85 -23.66
N VAL A 289 -6.65 5.64 -23.79
CA VAL A 289 -6.06 5.15 -25.06
C VAL A 289 -7.08 5.20 -26.17
N ARG A 290 -8.28 4.70 -25.94
CA ARG A 290 -9.37 4.68 -26.92
C ARG A 290 -9.78 6.10 -27.34
N ALA A 291 -9.90 7.00 -26.37
CA ALA A 291 -10.22 8.41 -26.62
C ALA A 291 -9.14 9.09 -27.49
N CYS A 292 -7.86 8.78 -27.27
CA CYS A 292 -6.76 9.27 -28.10
C CYS A 292 -6.82 8.72 -29.53
N LEU A 293 -7.08 7.41 -29.70
CA LEU A 293 -7.15 6.75 -31.00
C LEU A 293 -8.34 7.24 -31.83
N GLN A 294 -9.50 7.41 -31.20
CA GLN A 294 -10.74 7.80 -31.87
C GLN A 294 -10.93 9.33 -31.93
N GLN A 295 -10.09 10.08 -31.21
CA GLN A 295 -10.24 11.53 -31.02
C GLN A 295 -11.62 11.90 -30.47
N ASP A 296 -12.16 11.07 -29.58
CA ASP A 296 -13.49 11.19 -29.01
C ASP A 296 -13.44 11.15 -27.47
N ALA A 297 -13.78 12.28 -26.83
CA ALA A 297 -13.82 12.42 -25.39
C ALA A 297 -14.95 11.62 -24.72
N SER A 298 -15.95 11.14 -25.47
CA SER A 298 -17.03 10.30 -24.91
C SER A 298 -16.54 8.95 -24.38
N CYS A 299 -15.35 8.52 -24.80
CA CYS A 299 -14.69 7.33 -24.28
C CYS A 299 -14.14 7.51 -22.84
N LEU A 300 -14.07 8.74 -22.34
CA LEU A 300 -13.60 9.05 -20.98
C LEU A 300 -14.76 8.96 -19.99
N TRP A 301 -14.68 8.01 -19.07
CA TRP A 301 -15.76 7.70 -18.13
C TRP A 301 -15.54 8.38 -16.78
N ASP A 302 -16.22 9.50 -16.57
CA ASP A 302 -16.10 10.31 -15.35
C ASP A 302 -16.62 9.59 -14.10
N ASP A 303 -17.68 8.79 -14.23
CA ASP A 303 -18.31 8.07 -13.11
C ASP A 303 -17.38 7.06 -12.43
N TRP A 304 -16.30 6.66 -13.10
CA TRP A 304 -15.32 5.74 -12.54
C TRP A 304 -14.21 6.43 -11.75
N MET A 305 -14.07 7.75 -11.90
CA MET A 305 -13.10 8.57 -11.17
C MET A 305 -13.56 8.80 -9.72
N ASN A 306 -13.38 7.79 -8.87
CA ASN A 306 -13.73 7.87 -7.46
C ASN A 306 -12.54 8.34 -6.59
N ARG A 307 -12.83 8.66 -5.30
CA ARG A 307 -11.83 9.15 -4.34
C ARG A 307 -10.66 8.18 -4.11
N ASP A 308 -10.89 6.88 -4.20
CA ASP A 308 -9.83 5.89 -4.01
C ASP A 308 -8.86 5.90 -5.18
N LEU A 309 -9.36 6.03 -6.39
CA LEU A 309 -8.53 6.15 -7.58
C LEU A 309 -7.74 7.47 -7.59
N GLU A 310 -8.37 8.60 -7.25
CA GLU A 310 -7.68 9.89 -7.13
C GLU A 310 -6.58 9.87 -6.07
N TRP A 311 -6.75 9.07 -5.02
CA TRP A 311 -5.73 8.86 -4.01
C TRP A 311 -4.54 8.08 -4.57
N PHE A 312 -4.77 7.04 -5.36
CA PHE A 312 -3.70 6.20 -5.92
C PHE A 312 -3.04 6.80 -7.16
N ALA A 313 -3.82 7.44 -8.03
CA ALA A 313 -3.37 7.98 -9.32
C ALA A 313 -3.85 9.44 -9.49
N PRO A 314 -3.31 10.40 -8.69
CA PRO A 314 -3.78 11.78 -8.68
C PRO A 314 -3.52 12.54 -10.00
N TRP A 315 -2.66 12.02 -10.86
CA TRP A 315 -2.36 12.55 -12.22
C TRP A 315 -3.43 12.18 -13.25
N LEU A 316 -4.18 11.09 -13.03
CA LEU A 316 -5.04 10.49 -14.04
C LEU A 316 -6.23 11.37 -14.41
N ARG A 317 -6.99 11.89 -13.43
CA ARG A 317 -8.10 12.80 -13.70
C ARG A 317 -7.66 14.06 -14.46
N PRO A 318 -6.64 14.81 -14.00
CA PRO A 318 -6.17 15.99 -14.75
C PRO A 318 -5.72 15.65 -16.18
N ARG A 319 -5.08 14.48 -16.40
CA ARG A 319 -4.69 14.05 -17.75
C ARG A 319 -5.90 13.79 -18.65
N CYS A 320 -6.93 13.12 -18.14
CA CYS A 320 -8.18 12.89 -18.90
C CYS A 320 -8.92 14.21 -19.21
N GLU A 321 -8.95 15.13 -18.25
CA GLU A 321 -9.51 16.48 -18.42
C GLU A 321 -8.73 17.27 -19.48
N ALA A 322 -7.40 17.15 -19.49
CA ALA A 322 -6.55 17.76 -20.52
C ALA A 322 -6.87 17.24 -21.92
N LEU A 323 -6.98 15.91 -22.07
CA LEU A 323 -7.38 15.32 -23.37
C LEU A 323 -8.73 15.86 -23.84
N ARG A 324 -9.74 15.91 -22.95
CA ARG A 324 -11.06 16.45 -23.28
C ARG A 324 -10.98 17.90 -23.76
N ALA A 325 -10.25 18.76 -23.04
CA ALA A 325 -10.08 20.15 -23.42
C ALA A 325 -9.36 20.30 -24.77
N PHE A 326 -8.31 19.53 -25.04
CA PHE A 326 -7.63 19.55 -26.33
C PHE A 326 -8.53 19.11 -27.49
N LEU A 327 -9.33 18.06 -27.30
CA LEU A 327 -10.29 17.57 -28.30
C LEU A 327 -11.42 18.58 -28.55
N GLN A 328 -11.75 19.41 -27.57
CA GLN A 328 -12.72 20.51 -27.72
C GLN A 328 -12.09 21.81 -28.27
N GLY A 329 -10.78 21.81 -28.53
CA GLY A 329 -10.06 22.97 -29.05
C GLY A 329 -9.63 23.99 -28.00
N ASP A 330 -9.94 23.77 -26.71
CA ASP A 330 -9.52 24.65 -25.60
C ASP A 330 -8.10 24.31 -25.14
N ARG A 331 -7.12 24.84 -25.88
CA ARG A 331 -5.70 24.63 -25.57
C ARG A 331 -5.27 25.22 -24.23
N GLN A 332 -5.87 26.32 -23.80
CA GLN A 332 -5.49 26.97 -22.56
C GLN A 332 -5.92 26.10 -21.37
N GLN A 333 -7.13 25.61 -21.37
CA GLN A 333 -7.62 24.72 -20.32
C GLN A 333 -6.88 23.37 -20.37
N GLY A 334 -6.63 22.83 -21.56
CA GLY A 334 -5.85 21.60 -21.75
C GLY A 334 -4.47 21.68 -21.12
N GLU A 335 -3.73 22.77 -21.36
CA GLU A 335 -2.41 22.97 -20.79
C GLU A 335 -2.46 23.15 -19.25
N ALA A 336 -3.48 23.86 -18.72
CA ALA A 336 -3.66 24.01 -17.28
C ALA A 336 -3.91 22.67 -16.57
N HIS A 337 -4.66 21.76 -17.20
CA HIS A 337 -4.86 20.40 -16.69
C HIS A 337 -3.60 19.55 -16.80
N LEU A 338 -2.86 19.62 -17.91
CA LEU A 338 -1.57 18.93 -18.05
C LEU A 338 -0.57 19.33 -16.97
N GLN A 339 -0.48 20.62 -16.65
CA GLN A 339 0.41 21.08 -15.58
C GLN A 339 0.04 20.46 -14.24
N ARG A 340 -1.26 20.30 -13.93
CA ARG A 340 -1.70 19.60 -12.71
C ARG A 340 -1.33 18.13 -12.73
N ALA A 341 -1.49 17.43 -13.86
CA ALA A 341 -1.11 16.04 -14.01
C ALA A 341 0.39 15.85 -13.79
N LEU A 342 1.23 16.67 -14.45
CA LEU A 342 2.68 16.64 -14.32
C LEU A 342 3.14 16.94 -12.88
N GLN A 343 2.51 17.92 -12.21
CA GLN A 343 2.83 18.26 -10.83
C GLN A 343 2.47 17.10 -9.88
N ALA A 344 1.33 16.44 -10.10
CA ALA A 344 0.93 15.27 -9.31
C ALA A 344 1.91 14.10 -9.52
N ALA A 345 2.30 13.83 -10.77
CA ALA A 345 3.28 12.79 -11.12
C ALA A 345 4.68 13.11 -10.55
N GLU A 346 5.13 14.36 -10.61
CA GLU A 346 6.40 14.80 -10.04
C GLU A 346 6.46 14.56 -8.53
N ASN A 347 5.33 14.73 -7.84
CA ASN A 347 5.23 14.52 -6.40
C ASN A 347 5.12 13.04 -5.99
N SER A 348 4.91 12.13 -6.94
CA SER A 348 4.86 10.68 -6.70
C SER A 348 6.21 10.15 -6.20
N VAL A 349 6.16 9.21 -5.25
CA VAL A 349 7.34 8.44 -4.81
C VAL A 349 7.81 7.48 -5.90
N VAL A 350 6.90 7.05 -6.79
CA VAL A 350 7.23 6.25 -7.97
C VAL A 350 7.83 7.17 -9.03
N ARG A 351 9.15 7.22 -9.08
CA ARG A 351 9.89 8.21 -9.89
C ARG A 351 9.70 8.03 -11.40
N SER A 352 9.38 6.83 -11.86
CA SER A 352 9.08 6.56 -13.27
C SER A 352 7.78 7.24 -13.74
N GLN A 353 6.91 7.67 -12.82
CA GLN A 353 5.62 8.26 -13.18
C GLN A 353 5.76 9.59 -13.91
N TYR A 354 6.66 10.46 -13.45
CA TYR A 354 6.83 11.77 -14.06
C TYR A 354 7.33 11.71 -15.52
N PRO A 355 8.38 10.93 -15.88
CA PRO A 355 8.77 10.75 -17.27
C PRO A 355 7.64 10.22 -18.16
N SER A 356 6.87 9.24 -17.69
CA SER A 356 5.73 8.70 -18.42
C SER A 356 4.66 9.76 -18.68
N GLU A 357 4.26 10.53 -17.65
CA GLU A 357 3.31 11.62 -17.83
C GLU A 357 3.84 12.73 -18.75
N ALA A 358 5.16 13.00 -18.74
CA ALA A 358 5.77 13.97 -19.64
C ALA A 358 5.70 13.53 -21.10
N ILE A 359 5.88 12.24 -21.39
CA ILE A 359 5.70 11.67 -22.74
C ILE A 359 4.26 11.82 -23.19
N LEU A 360 3.29 11.44 -22.34
CA LEU A 360 1.87 11.57 -22.65
C LEU A 360 1.45 13.04 -22.85
N ALA A 361 2.01 13.96 -22.05
CA ALA A 361 1.77 15.39 -22.21
C ALA A 361 2.27 15.91 -23.57
N GLN A 362 3.42 15.45 -24.05
CA GLN A 362 3.93 15.80 -25.38
C GLN A 362 2.99 15.29 -26.47
N TYR A 363 2.51 14.06 -26.36
CA TYR A 363 1.53 13.52 -27.29
C TYR A 363 0.24 14.34 -27.33
N LEU A 364 -0.32 14.68 -26.17
CA LEU A 364 -1.55 15.48 -26.08
C LEU A 364 -1.39 16.88 -26.72
N ARG A 365 -0.25 17.52 -26.54
CA ARG A 365 0.06 18.82 -27.19
C ARG A 365 0.16 18.73 -28.70
N ALA A 366 0.56 17.58 -29.21
CA ALA A 366 0.68 17.32 -30.66
C ALA A 366 -0.65 16.94 -31.33
N LEU A 367 -1.74 16.73 -30.57
CA LEU A 367 -3.04 16.44 -31.15
C LEU A 367 -3.49 17.55 -32.11
N PRO A 368 -4.04 17.21 -33.27
CA PRO A 368 -4.56 18.19 -34.22
C PRO A 368 -5.67 19.00 -33.56
N VAL A 369 -5.67 20.30 -33.81
CA VAL A 369 -6.80 21.15 -33.40
C VAL A 369 -8.00 20.71 -34.19
N ALA A 370 -9.09 20.32 -33.54
CA ALA A 370 -10.35 20.15 -34.22
C ALA A 370 -10.64 21.46 -34.98
N SER A 371 -10.54 21.41 -36.31
CA SER A 371 -10.96 22.53 -37.14
C SER A 371 -12.44 22.72 -36.84
N CYS A 372 -12.83 23.78 -36.13
CA CYS A 372 -14.20 24.24 -36.12
C CYS A 372 -14.55 24.53 -37.57
N GLY A 373 -15.21 23.57 -38.23
CA GLY A 373 -15.83 23.83 -39.51
C GLY A 373 -16.76 25.04 -39.34
N PRO A 374 -16.83 25.94 -40.35
CA PRO A 374 -17.74 27.07 -40.28
C PRO A 374 -19.17 26.56 -40.11
N ALA A 375 -19.87 27.10 -39.08
CA ALA A 375 -21.27 26.83 -38.84
C ALA A 375 -22.15 27.31 -39.96
#